data_2e1837a69189dcfe1e785d5fb47c15aa
#
_entry.id   2e1837a69189dcfe1e785d5fb47c15aa
#
_cell.length_a   1.000
_cell.length_b   1.000
_cell.length_c   1.000
_cell.angle_alpha   90.00
_cell.angle_beta   90.00
_cell.angle_gamma   90.00
#
_symmetry.space_group_name_H-M   'P 1'
#
loop_
_entity.id
_entity.type
_entity.pdbx_description
1 polymer ?
#
loop_
_entity_poly.entity_id
_entity_poly.type
_entity_poly.pdbx_seq_one_letter_code
_entity_poly.pdbx_strand_id
1 'polypeptide(L)'
;MKLSITSVLQHPILHFLLLGAVAFVAYSHLKPPGRETITVTSQTIDALVQQRESISQSPITPKDRQDLIEGYIEDEILLREAYRRGFDKNDYRVRKRILSIMRSSLSDVIPEPSTPQLRAFYEENKQQFLTAPSRSFEHVYFSFTSAKRPADPEQFIRQLRASADSAGLGEFALMGNTYRKASFRVTAGTFGKPFARSVFSLPLNAWRGPIESFRGIHYVRVTAEHEPELPPFEQMQSFLRTDYFLKKGRQSQIDKIDELRENYEIIVEGN
;
A
#
# COMPACT_ATOMS: atom_id res chain seq x y z
N MET A 1 41.82 -36.41 50.70
CA MET A 1 43.01 -35.80 50.05
C MET A 1 42.54 -34.48 49.44
N LYS A 2 42.74 -33.36 50.15
CA LYS A 2 42.33 -32.04 49.64
C LYS A 2 43.41 -31.53 48.68
N LEU A 3 43.18 -31.61 47.41
CA LEU A 3 44.04 -30.93 46.43
C LEU A 3 43.97 -29.42 46.67
N SER A 4 45.09 -28.82 47.06
CA SER A 4 45.18 -27.39 47.24
C SER A 4 45.16 -26.74 45.86
N ILE A 5 44.34 -25.73 45.70
CA ILE A 5 44.21 -24.92 44.45
C ILE A 5 45.57 -24.39 44.00
N THR A 6 46.45 -24.09 44.92
CA THR A 6 47.81 -23.61 44.67
C THR A 6 48.72 -24.64 44.00
N SER A 7 48.57 -25.94 44.27
CA SER A 7 49.37 -26.98 43.64
C SER A 7 48.90 -27.27 42.18
N VAL A 8 47.63 -27.04 41.87
CA VAL A 8 47.06 -27.18 40.55
C VAL A 8 47.55 -26.03 39.63
N LEU A 9 47.59 -24.80 40.17
CA LEU A 9 48.06 -23.61 39.48
C LEU A 9 49.58 -23.65 39.15
N GLN A 10 50.37 -24.44 39.89
CA GLN A 10 51.81 -24.60 39.65
C GLN A 10 52.15 -25.73 38.68
N HIS A 11 51.14 -26.44 38.17
CA HIS A 11 51.36 -27.60 37.31
C HIS A 11 51.77 -27.15 35.89
N PRO A 12 52.95 -27.59 35.34
CA PRO A 12 53.43 -27.17 34.02
C PRO A 12 52.45 -27.42 32.89
N ILE A 13 51.61 -28.46 33.02
CA ILE A 13 50.59 -28.82 32.03
C ILE A 13 49.50 -27.73 31.95
N LEU A 14 49.13 -27.13 33.08
CA LEU A 14 48.12 -26.05 33.10
C LEU A 14 48.61 -24.79 32.38
N HIS A 15 49.88 -24.43 32.60
CA HIS A 15 50.50 -23.31 31.92
C HIS A 15 50.60 -23.55 30.41
N PHE A 16 50.93 -24.77 29.98
CA PHE A 16 50.98 -25.13 28.56
C PHE A 16 49.57 -25.07 27.91
N LEU A 17 48.51 -25.57 28.60
CA LEU A 17 47.16 -25.49 28.12
C LEU A 17 46.65 -24.05 28.03
N LEU A 18 46.99 -23.22 29.00
CA LEU A 18 46.60 -21.81 29.05
C LEU A 18 47.28 -21.00 27.94
N LEU A 19 48.59 -21.22 27.74
CA LEU A 19 49.36 -20.64 26.64
C LEU A 19 48.84 -21.11 25.28
N GLY A 20 48.51 -22.39 25.16
CA GLY A 20 47.89 -22.96 23.94
C GLY A 20 46.53 -22.33 23.64
N ALA A 21 45.69 -22.16 24.65
CA ALA A 21 44.39 -21.50 24.51
C ALA A 21 44.55 -20.02 24.10
N VAL A 22 45.44 -19.28 24.76
CA VAL A 22 45.74 -17.87 24.39
C VAL A 22 46.29 -17.79 22.96
N ALA A 23 47.24 -18.65 22.59
CA ALA A 23 47.78 -18.68 21.24
C ALA A 23 46.72 -19.04 20.20
N PHE A 24 45.79 -19.98 20.52
CA PHE A 24 44.69 -20.34 19.65
C PHE A 24 43.68 -19.18 19.45
N VAL A 25 43.32 -18.50 20.52
CA VAL A 25 42.46 -17.33 20.46
C VAL A 25 43.14 -16.21 19.67
N ALA A 26 44.42 -15.92 19.94
CA ALA A 26 45.19 -14.95 19.18
C ALA A 26 45.30 -15.32 17.71
N TYR A 27 45.56 -16.59 17.39
CA TYR A 27 45.58 -17.08 16.01
C TYR A 27 44.22 -16.95 15.32
N SER A 28 43.14 -17.30 15.99
CA SER A 28 41.79 -17.18 15.43
C SER A 28 41.39 -15.74 15.12
N HIS A 29 41.86 -14.76 15.92
CA HIS A 29 41.64 -13.34 15.70
C HIS A 29 42.62 -12.69 14.70
N LEU A 30 43.85 -13.21 14.62
CA LEU A 30 44.90 -12.68 13.73
C LEU A 30 44.89 -13.32 12.35
N LYS A 31 44.21 -14.49 12.19
CA LYS A 31 44.11 -15.15 10.88
C LYS A 31 43.31 -14.20 9.93
N PRO A 32 43.96 -13.70 8.86
CA PRO A 32 43.22 -12.94 7.86
C PRO A 32 42.07 -13.80 7.34
N PRO A 33 40.87 -13.25 7.10
CA PRO A 33 39.80 -14.01 6.51
C PRO A 33 40.30 -14.64 5.22
N GLY A 34 40.21 -15.98 5.12
CA GLY A 34 40.60 -16.70 3.92
C GLY A 34 39.87 -16.10 2.71
N ARG A 35 40.52 -16.00 1.57
CA ARG A 35 39.87 -15.57 0.34
C ARG A 35 38.69 -16.49 0.05
N GLU A 36 37.49 -15.95 0.04
CA GLU A 36 36.32 -16.70 -0.38
C GLU A 36 36.38 -16.95 -1.88
N THR A 37 36.06 -18.17 -2.30
CA THR A 37 36.02 -18.51 -3.71
C THR A 37 34.66 -18.17 -4.31
N ILE A 38 34.65 -17.41 -5.39
CA ILE A 38 33.47 -17.17 -6.23
C ILE A 38 33.65 -18.05 -7.47
N THR A 39 32.79 -19.04 -7.66
CA THR A 39 32.80 -19.90 -8.83
C THR A 39 31.65 -19.52 -9.76
N VAL A 40 32.00 -19.06 -10.96
CA VAL A 40 31.03 -18.78 -12.02
C VAL A 40 30.98 -20.00 -12.93
N THR A 41 29.90 -20.76 -12.85
CA THR A 41 29.73 -21.98 -13.66
C THR A 41 29.33 -21.63 -15.09
N SER A 42 29.58 -22.54 -16.04
CA SER A 42 29.09 -22.41 -17.42
C SER A 42 27.57 -22.25 -17.46
N GLN A 43 26.85 -22.98 -16.62
CA GLN A 43 25.37 -22.87 -16.52
C GLN A 43 24.92 -21.45 -16.09
N THR A 44 25.64 -20.82 -15.15
CA THR A 44 25.38 -19.44 -14.75
C THR A 44 25.63 -18.48 -15.91
N ILE A 45 26.71 -18.65 -16.63
CA ILE A 45 27.04 -17.81 -17.78
C ILE A 45 25.99 -17.95 -18.88
N ASP A 46 25.57 -19.18 -19.20
CA ASP A 46 24.55 -19.43 -20.22
C ASP A 46 23.20 -18.79 -19.83
N ALA A 47 22.82 -18.85 -18.55
CA ALA A 47 21.62 -18.21 -18.06
C ALA A 47 21.69 -16.67 -18.18
N LEU A 48 22.83 -16.04 -17.86
CA LEU A 48 23.03 -14.60 -18.02
C LEU A 48 22.94 -14.17 -19.48
N VAL A 49 23.56 -14.94 -20.38
CA VAL A 49 23.51 -14.72 -21.83
C VAL A 49 22.07 -14.79 -22.32
N GLN A 50 21.38 -15.86 -22.00
CA GLN A 50 20.00 -16.10 -22.44
C GLN A 50 19.05 -14.99 -21.92
N GLN A 51 19.21 -14.57 -20.67
CA GLN A 51 18.45 -13.47 -20.09
C GLN A 51 18.71 -12.15 -20.85
N ARG A 52 19.97 -11.86 -21.16
CA ARG A 52 20.35 -10.63 -21.90
C ARG A 52 19.80 -10.63 -23.31
N GLU A 53 19.93 -11.71 -24.04
CA GLU A 53 19.41 -11.88 -25.39
C GLU A 53 17.88 -11.77 -25.46
N SER A 54 17.17 -12.30 -24.45
CA SER A 54 15.71 -12.18 -24.36
C SER A 54 15.24 -10.73 -24.18
N ILE A 55 16.04 -9.89 -23.52
CA ILE A 55 15.74 -8.47 -23.31
C ILE A 55 16.16 -7.64 -24.54
N SER A 56 17.36 -7.86 -25.06
CA SER A 56 17.91 -7.09 -26.18
C SER A 56 17.36 -7.52 -27.55
N GLN A 57 16.71 -8.70 -27.62
CA GLN A 57 16.23 -9.35 -28.86
C GLN A 57 17.34 -9.48 -29.94
N SER A 58 18.58 -9.56 -29.55
CA SER A 58 19.74 -9.70 -30.41
C SER A 58 20.82 -10.54 -29.75
N PRO A 59 21.59 -11.34 -30.54
CA PRO A 59 22.74 -12.08 -30.03
C PRO A 59 23.78 -11.15 -29.40
N ILE A 60 24.41 -11.62 -28.32
CA ILE A 60 25.47 -10.85 -27.65
C ILE A 60 26.84 -11.08 -28.28
N THR A 61 27.69 -10.06 -28.25
CA THR A 61 29.06 -10.18 -28.68
C THR A 61 29.96 -10.87 -27.63
N PRO A 62 31.14 -11.37 -27.99
CA PRO A 62 32.09 -11.91 -27.01
C PRO A 62 32.49 -10.89 -25.92
N LYS A 63 32.51 -9.59 -26.26
CA LYS A 63 32.76 -8.52 -25.31
C LYS A 63 31.59 -8.39 -24.34
N ASP A 64 30.36 -8.36 -24.81
CA ASP A 64 29.16 -8.27 -23.95
C ASP A 64 29.11 -9.48 -22.98
N ARG A 65 29.51 -10.66 -23.46
CA ARG A 65 29.58 -11.85 -22.60
C ARG A 65 30.62 -11.68 -21.48
N GLN A 66 31.77 -11.11 -21.77
CA GLN A 66 32.78 -10.82 -20.75
C GLN A 66 32.29 -9.78 -19.74
N ASP A 67 31.66 -8.70 -20.24
CA ASP A 67 31.10 -7.65 -19.40
C ASP A 67 29.98 -8.20 -18.49
N LEU A 68 29.18 -9.16 -18.96
CA LEU A 68 28.15 -9.84 -18.13
C LEU A 68 28.78 -10.68 -17.02
N ILE A 69 29.87 -11.40 -17.32
CA ILE A 69 30.58 -12.22 -16.33
C ILE A 69 31.20 -11.32 -15.26
N GLU A 70 31.86 -10.25 -15.66
CA GLU A 70 32.45 -9.28 -14.73
C GLU A 70 31.43 -8.63 -13.83
N GLY A 71 30.31 -8.14 -14.41
CA GLY A 71 29.20 -7.59 -13.64
C GLY A 71 28.60 -8.59 -12.64
N TYR A 72 28.46 -9.86 -13.02
CA TYR A 72 28.01 -10.90 -12.10
C TYR A 72 29.00 -11.11 -10.93
N ILE A 73 30.30 -11.08 -11.20
CA ILE A 73 31.34 -11.23 -10.17
C ILE A 73 31.28 -10.02 -9.21
N GLU A 74 31.17 -8.81 -9.73
CA GLU A 74 31.03 -7.61 -8.90
C GLU A 74 29.79 -7.68 -8.01
N ASP A 75 28.65 -8.06 -8.57
CA ASP A 75 27.39 -8.21 -7.81
C ASP A 75 27.54 -9.27 -6.72
N GLU A 76 28.18 -10.40 -6.98
CA GLU A 76 28.38 -11.48 -6.01
C GLU A 76 29.33 -11.05 -4.87
N ILE A 77 30.38 -10.27 -5.17
CA ILE A 77 31.25 -9.66 -4.16
C ILE A 77 30.47 -8.71 -3.27
N LEU A 78 29.72 -7.78 -3.88
CA LEU A 78 28.93 -6.79 -3.14
C LEU A 78 27.85 -7.44 -2.28
N LEU A 79 27.20 -8.49 -2.79
CA LEU A 79 26.16 -9.22 -2.07
C LEU A 79 26.73 -9.93 -0.83
N ARG A 80 27.86 -10.62 -0.95
CA ARG A 80 28.54 -11.26 0.18
C ARG A 80 28.98 -10.23 1.22
N GLU A 81 29.53 -9.10 0.77
CA GLU A 81 29.91 -8.02 1.67
C GLU A 81 28.71 -7.39 2.39
N ALA A 82 27.58 -7.25 1.70
CA ALA A 82 26.33 -6.76 2.30
C ALA A 82 25.82 -7.70 3.39
N TYR A 83 25.84 -9.02 3.15
CA TYR A 83 25.48 -10.02 4.19
C TYR A 83 26.46 -9.98 5.37
N ARG A 84 27.75 -9.88 5.11
CA ARG A 84 28.78 -9.79 6.15
C ARG A 84 28.58 -8.54 7.03
N ARG A 85 28.12 -7.44 6.45
CA ARG A 85 27.76 -6.19 7.18
C ARG A 85 26.37 -6.24 7.81
N GLY A 86 25.59 -7.29 7.59
CA GLY A 86 24.28 -7.47 8.17
C GLY A 86 23.20 -6.55 7.58
N PHE A 87 23.34 -6.11 6.34
CA PHE A 87 22.32 -5.26 5.67
C PHE A 87 20.99 -5.97 5.52
N ASP A 88 20.98 -7.28 5.39
CA ASP A 88 19.79 -8.13 5.37
C ASP A 88 18.97 -8.07 6.68
N LYS A 89 19.66 -7.86 7.82
CA LYS A 89 19.06 -7.84 9.17
C LYS A 89 18.74 -6.44 9.67
N ASN A 90 19.61 -5.47 9.35
CA ASN A 90 19.61 -4.16 9.99
C ASN A 90 19.01 -3.04 9.11
N ASP A 91 18.90 -3.23 7.79
CA ASP A 91 18.26 -2.24 6.92
C ASP A 91 16.76 -2.54 6.79
N TYR A 92 15.92 -1.59 7.22
CA TYR A 92 14.46 -1.69 7.15
C TYR A 92 13.96 -1.90 5.71
N ARG A 93 14.58 -1.28 4.71
CA ARG A 93 14.16 -1.39 3.29
C ARG A 93 14.42 -2.78 2.74
N VAL A 94 15.60 -3.36 3.05
CA VAL A 94 15.95 -4.73 2.68
C VAL A 94 14.99 -5.72 3.34
N ARG A 95 14.77 -5.59 4.66
CA ARG A 95 13.81 -6.41 5.40
C ARG A 95 12.39 -6.31 4.81
N LYS A 96 11.92 -5.10 4.50
CA LYS A 96 10.61 -4.88 3.89
C LYS A 96 10.52 -5.53 2.51
N ARG A 97 11.60 -5.50 1.72
CA ARG A 97 11.65 -6.13 0.40
C ARG A 97 11.57 -7.66 0.50
N ILE A 98 12.34 -8.27 1.40
CA ILE A 98 12.31 -9.71 1.66
C ILE A 98 10.88 -10.14 2.08
N LEU A 99 10.26 -9.42 3.02
CA LEU A 99 8.88 -9.69 3.43
C LEU A 99 7.87 -9.56 2.28
N SER A 100 8.07 -8.58 1.39
CA SER A 100 7.22 -8.42 0.20
C SER A 100 7.36 -9.58 -0.77
N ILE A 101 8.59 -10.02 -1.05
CA ILE A 101 8.87 -11.18 -1.92
C ILE A 101 8.26 -12.44 -1.31
N MET A 102 8.48 -12.67 0.00
CA MET A 102 7.93 -13.83 0.70
C MET A 102 6.40 -13.84 0.65
N ARG A 103 5.74 -12.72 0.90
CA ARG A 103 4.28 -12.63 0.79
C ARG A 103 3.79 -12.91 -0.63
N SER A 104 4.50 -12.44 -1.63
CA SER A 104 4.15 -12.72 -3.04
C SER A 104 4.31 -14.21 -3.38
N SER A 105 5.33 -14.88 -2.83
CA SER A 105 5.55 -16.32 -3.05
C SER A 105 4.51 -17.22 -2.36
N LEU A 106 3.81 -16.70 -1.35
CA LEU A 106 2.71 -17.39 -0.67
C LEU A 106 1.36 -17.27 -1.41
N SER A 107 1.29 -16.43 -2.45
CA SER A 107 0.03 -16.24 -3.19
C SER A 107 -0.23 -17.43 -4.11
N ASP A 108 -1.39 -18.06 -3.96
CA ASP A 108 -1.87 -19.06 -4.91
C ASP A 108 -2.37 -18.40 -6.19
N VAL A 109 -2.35 -19.18 -7.27
CA VAL A 109 -3.06 -18.82 -8.50
C VAL A 109 -4.56 -19.05 -8.23
N ILE A 110 -5.29 -17.98 -8.01
CA ILE A 110 -6.75 -18.06 -7.83
C ILE A 110 -7.40 -18.31 -9.21
N PRO A 111 -8.14 -19.41 -9.38
CA PRO A 111 -8.80 -19.69 -10.64
C PRO A 111 -9.90 -18.67 -10.93
N GLU A 112 -10.18 -18.47 -12.21
CA GLU A 112 -11.25 -17.59 -12.67
C GLU A 112 -12.59 -18.02 -12.07
N PRO A 113 -13.31 -17.16 -11.34
CA PRO A 113 -14.59 -17.51 -10.74
C PRO A 113 -15.68 -17.68 -11.80
N SER A 114 -16.43 -18.75 -11.68
CA SER A 114 -17.65 -18.95 -12.47
C SER A 114 -18.75 -17.96 -12.08
N THR A 115 -19.72 -17.74 -12.98
CA THR A 115 -20.88 -16.88 -12.70
C THR A 115 -21.64 -17.28 -11.41
N PRO A 116 -21.91 -18.57 -11.14
CA PRO A 116 -22.52 -18.99 -9.88
C PRO A 116 -21.69 -18.60 -8.65
N GLN A 117 -20.35 -18.74 -8.71
CA GLN A 117 -19.45 -18.32 -7.62
C GLN A 117 -19.47 -16.81 -7.39
N LEU A 118 -19.48 -16.01 -8.47
CA LEU A 118 -19.60 -14.57 -8.35
C LEU A 118 -20.96 -14.14 -7.77
N ARG A 119 -22.03 -14.86 -8.13
CA ARG A 119 -23.37 -14.59 -7.58
C ARG A 119 -23.43 -14.93 -6.08
N ALA A 120 -22.88 -16.07 -5.67
CA ALA A 120 -22.77 -16.41 -4.26
C ALA A 120 -21.95 -15.36 -3.48
N PHE A 121 -20.81 -14.95 -4.04
CA PHE A 121 -19.96 -13.92 -3.46
C PHE A 121 -20.67 -12.56 -3.32
N TYR A 122 -21.48 -12.18 -4.31
CA TYR A 122 -22.30 -10.98 -4.25
C TYR A 122 -23.35 -11.08 -3.14
N GLU A 123 -24.05 -12.20 -3.02
CA GLU A 123 -25.08 -12.42 -1.98
C GLU A 123 -24.47 -12.34 -0.56
N GLU A 124 -23.32 -13.00 -0.35
CA GLU A 124 -22.61 -13.02 0.93
C GLU A 124 -22.07 -11.64 1.34
N ASN A 125 -21.79 -10.75 0.38
CA ASN A 125 -21.13 -9.48 0.64
C ASN A 125 -22.03 -8.25 0.36
N LYS A 126 -23.36 -8.42 0.20
CA LYS A 126 -24.32 -7.35 -0.14
C LYS A 126 -24.11 -6.06 0.63
N GLN A 127 -23.88 -6.14 1.93
CA GLN A 127 -23.71 -4.97 2.80
C GLN A 127 -22.50 -4.11 2.40
N GLN A 128 -21.45 -4.73 1.87
CA GLN A 128 -20.22 -4.04 1.43
C GLN A 128 -20.41 -3.36 0.07
N PHE A 129 -21.40 -3.78 -0.69
CA PHE A 129 -21.69 -3.28 -2.04
C PHE A 129 -22.77 -2.21 -2.08
N LEU A 130 -23.38 -1.90 -0.94
CA LEU A 130 -24.31 -0.78 -0.84
C LEU A 130 -23.61 0.52 -1.23
N THR A 131 -24.27 1.29 -2.07
CA THR A 131 -23.82 2.66 -2.36
C THR A 131 -23.83 3.50 -1.08
N ALA A 132 -22.97 4.51 -1.01
CA ALA A 132 -23.07 5.45 0.10
C ALA A 132 -24.35 6.31 -0.04
N PRO A 133 -24.99 6.73 1.09
CA PRO A 133 -26.04 7.72 1.05
C PRO A 133 -25.58 8.94 0.26
N SER A 134 -26.45 9.47 -0.58
CA SER A 134 -26.08 10.58 -1.46
C SER A 134 -27.21 11.59 -1.60
N ARG A 135 -26.84 12.80 -2.00
CA ARG A 135 -27.80 13.88 -2.24
C ARG A 135 -27.63 14.47 -3.62
N SER A 136 -28.75 14.79 -4.25
CA SER A 136 -28.76 15.65 -5.42
C SER A 136 -29.01 17.08 -4.95
N PHE A 137 -28.20 18.01 -5.44
CA PHE A 137 -28.34 19.41 -5.08
C PHE A 137 -27.90 20.32 -6.22
N GLU A 138 -28.42 21.51 -6.20
CA GLU A 138 -27.94 22.61 -7.03
C GLU A 138 -27.44 23.74 -6.13
N HIS A 139 -26.53 24.54 -6.68
CA HIS A 139 -26.03 25.69 -5.95
C HIS A 139 -25.79 26.90 -6.84
N VAL A 140 -25.88 28.08 -6.23
CA VAL A 140 -25.43 29.34 -6.79
C VAL A 140 -24.16 29.74 -6.09
N TYR A 141 -23.13 30.08 -6.88
CA TYR A 141 -21.77 30.30 -6.42
C TYR A 141 -21.34 31.75 -6.58
N PHE A 142 -20.57 32.22 -5.61
CA PHE A 142 -19.84 33.50 -5.63
C PHE A 142 -18.42 33.28 -5.12
N SER A 143 -17.43 33.81 -5.82
CA SER A 143 -16.06 33.85 -5.33
C SER A 143 -15.97 34.74 -4.06
N PHE A 144 -14.92 34.58 -3.26
CA PHE A 144 -14.73 35.38 -2.06
C PHE A 144 -14.59 36.89 -2.37
N THR A 145 -14.10 37.23 -3.56
CA THR A 145 -13.86 38.59 -4.05
C THR A 145 -14.98 39.10 -4.97
N SER A 146 -16.08 38.34 -5.13
CA SER A 146 -17.16 38.67 -6.03
C SER A 146 -17.85 39.98 -5.66
N ALA A 147 -17.89 40.94 -6.59
CA ALA A 147 -18.69 42.14 -6.46
C ALA A 147 -20.22 41.88 -6.60
N LYS A 148 -20.61 40.70 -7.14
CA LYS A 148 -22.01 40.28 -7.30
C LYS A 148 -22.56 39.58 -6.05
N ARG A 149 -21.73 39.38 -5.01
CA ARG A 149 -22.16 38.71 -3.78
C ARG A 149 -23.30 39.49 -3.13
N PRO A 150 -24.42 38.82 -2.80
CA PRO A 150 -25.58 39.47 -2.18
C PRO A 150 -25.21 40.10 -0.82
N ALA A 151 -25.59 41.36 -0.63
CA ALA A 151 -25.43 42.05 0.66
C ALA A 151 -26.46 41.55 1.71
N ASP A 152 -27.66 41.20 1.27
CA ASP A 152 -28.71 40.61 2.11
C ASP A 152 -28.98 39.15 1.68
N PRO A 153 -28.50 38.16 2.46
CA PRO A 153 -28.72 36.75 2.18
C PRO A 153 -30.20 36.35 2.14
N GLU A 154 -31.03 36.91 2.99
CA GLU A 154 -32.47 36.55 3.04
C GLU A 154 -33.21 37.06 1.83
N GLN A 155 -32.92 38.28 1.40
CA GLN A 155 -33.46 38.84 0.16
C GLN A 155 -33.06 38.01 -1.04
N PHE A 156 -31.81 37.57 -1.10
CA PHE A 156 -31.32 36.73 -2.18
C PHE A 156 -31.98 35.35 -2.19
N ILE A 157 -32.19 34.75 -1.04
CA ILE A 157 -32.95 33.48 -0.94
C ILE A 157 -34.40 33.65 -1.45
N ARG A 158 -35.06 34.79 -1.18
CA ARG A 158 -36.36 35.09 -1.76
C ARG A 158 -36.31 35.21 -3.30
N GLN A 159 -35.28 35.84 -3.82
CA GLN A 159 -35.05 35.96 -5.26
C GLN A 159 -34.80 34.56 -5.90
N LEU A 160 -33.97 33.71 -5.28
CA LEU A 160 -33.75 32.35 -5.74
C LEU A 160 -35.03 31.51 -5.79
N ARG A 161 -35.95 31.69 -4.83
CA ARG A 161 -37.24 30.99 -4.82
C ARG A 161 -38.18 31.44 -5.92
N ALA A 162 -38.06 32.68 -6.34
CA ALA A 162 -38.92 33.27 -7.38
C ALA A 162 -38.33 33.04 -8.80
N SER A 163 -37.06 32.68 -8.93
CA SER A 163 -36.39 32.56 -10.21
C SER A 163 -36.58 31.16 -10.82
N ALA A 164 -36.90 31.13 -12.11
CA ALA A 164 -36.92 29.89 -12.90
C ALA A 164 -35.50 29.42 -13.27
N ASP A 165 -34.54 30.36 -13.39
CA ASP A 165 -33.11 30.09 -13.63
C ASP A 165 -32.28 30.65 -12.48
N SER A 166 -32.10 29.84 -11.46
CA SER A 166 -31.30 30.20 -10.29
C SER A 166 -29.78 30.23 -10.61
N ALA A 167 -29.31 29.43 -11.57
CA ALA A 167 -27.89 29.36 -11.91
C ALA A 167 -27.36 30.67 -12.49
N GLY A 168 -28.17 31.39 -13.29
CA GLY A 168 -27.83 32.67 -13.88
C GLY A 168 -27.66 33.81 -12.87
N LEU A 169 -28.11 33.65 -11.63
CA LEU A 169 -28.02 34.68 -10.58
C LEU A 169 -26.63 34.71 -9.90
N GLY A 170 -25.78 33.73 -10.15
CA GLY A 170 -24.43 33.64 -9.58
C GLY A 170 -23.31 33.91 -10.57
N GLU A 171 -22.12 33.53 -10.13
CA GLU A 171 -20.94 33.46 -10.99
C GLU A 171 -20.83 32.09 -11.66
N PHE A 172 -20.03 32.02 -12.73
CA PHE A 172 -19.76 30.75 -13.41
C PHE A 172 -19.03 29.79 -12.46
N ALA A 173 -19.62 28.65 -12.22
CA ALA A 173 -19.02 27.58 -11.42
C ALA A 173 -18.31 26.57 -12.34
N LEU A 174 -16.98 26.56 -12.32
CA LEU A 174 -16.15 25.67 -13.17
C LEU A 174 -16.54 24.18 -13.03
N MET A 175 -17.00 23.77 -11.86
CA MET A 175 -17.38 22.39 -11.57
C MET A 175 -18.88 22.12 -11.76
N GLY A 176 -19.61 23.08 -12.38
CA GLY A 176 -21.05 23.02 -12.60
C GLY A 176 -21.87 23.43 -11.37
N ASN A 177 -23.14 23.66 -11.63
CA ASN A 177 -24.10 24.16 -10.63
C ASN A 177 -25.02 23.08 -10.07
N THR A 178 -25.03 21.91 -10.67
CA THR A 178 -25.93 20.79 -10.33
C THR A 178 -25.15 19.52 -10.07
N TYR A 179 -25.42 18.86 -8.96
CA TYR A 179 -24.83 17.61 -8.55
C TYR A 179 -25.93 16.55 -8.40
N ARG A 180 -25.76 15.42 -9.07
CA ARG A 180 -26.70 14.29 -9.00
C ARG A 180 -26.07 13.13 -8.22
N LYS A 181 -26.82 12.57 -7.25
CA LYS A 181 -26.37 11.43 -6.43
C LYS A 181 -24.94 11.61 -5.87
N ALA A 182 -24.59 12.82 -5.44
CA ALA A 182 -23.29 13.10 -4.86
C ALA A 182 -23.20 12.56 -3.44
N SER A 183 -22.27 11.63 -3.20
CA SER A 183 -21.98 11.13 -1.84
C SER A 183 -21.31 12.21 -0.98
N PHE A 184 -21.33 12.03 0.33
CA PHE A 184 -20.60 12.90 1.27
C PHE A 184 -19.12 13.03 0.88
N ARG A 185 -18.48 11.92 0.50
CA ARG A 185 -17.08 11.90 0.11
C ARG A 185 -16.81 12.74 -1.15
N VAL A 186 -17.64 12.62 -2.16
CA VAL A 186 -17.53 13.40 -3.40
C VAL A 186 -17.74 14.89 -3.10
N THR A 187 -18.80 15.24 -2.34
CA THR A 187 -19.10 16.61 -1.94
C THR A 187 -17.97 17.22 -1.11
N ALA A 188 -17.41 16.45 -0.16
CA ALA A 188 -16.29 16.90 0.66
C ALA A 188 -14.99 17.06 -0.14
N GLY A 189 -14.75 16.21 -1.13
CA GLY A 189 -13.62 16.35 -2.04
C GLY A 189 -13.70 17.58 -2.92
N THR A 190 -14.92 17.95 -3.34
CA THR A 190 -15.15 19.08 -4.24
C THR A 190 -15.20 20.42 -3.52
N PHE A 191 -15.77 20.49 -2.31
CA PHE A 191 -16.09 21.73 -1.61
C PHE A 191 -15.50 21.84 -0.19
N GLY A 192 -14.98 20.76 0.35
CA GLY A 192 -14.52 20.67 1.71
C GLY A 192 -15.53 20.00 2.66
N LYS A 193 -14.99 19.37 3.73
CA LYS A 193 -15.81 18.65 4.72
C LYS A 193 -16.86 19.53 5.43
N PRO A 194 -16.59 20.81 5.80
CA PRO A 194 -17.60 21.66 6.41
C PRO A 194 -18.80 21.88 5.50
N PHE A 195 -18.57 22.23 4.22
CA PHE A 195 -19.61 22.39 3.22
C PHE A 195 -20.46 21.11 3.06
N ALA A 196 -19.78 19.94 2.93
CA ALA A 196 -20.49 18.66 2.80
C ALA A 196 -21.38 18.38 4.02
N ARG A 197 -20.90 18.64 5.25
CA ARG A 197 -21.73 18.50 6.45
C ARG A 197 -22.97 19.38 6.38
N SER A 198 -22.82 20.64 5.98
CA SER A 198 -23.95 21.55 5.80
C SER A 198 -24.94 21.01 4.78
N VAL A 199 -24.49 20.63 3.57
CA VAL A 199 -25.38 20.09 2.52
C VAL A 199 -26.13 18.85 3.00
N PHE A 200 -25.47 17.95 3.72
CA PHE A 200 -26.08 16.70 4.20
C PHE A 200 -27.02 16.89 5.39
N SER A 201 -27.07 18.07 6.01
CA SER A 201 -28.05 18.44 7.04
C SER A 201 -29.21 19.33 6.55
N LEU A 202 -29.16 19.81 5.29
CA LEU A 202 -30.18 20.68 4.75
C LEU A 202 -31.50 19.94 4.52
N PRO A 203 -32.64 20.62 4.71
CA PRO A 203 -33.95 20.10 4.30
C PRO A 203 -34.05 20.07 2.77
N LEU A 204 -34.92 19.18 2.26
CA LEU A 204 -35.20 19.07 0.83
C LEU A 204 -35.94 20.33 0.31
N ASN A 205 -35.68 20.63 -0.96
CA ASN A 205 -36.38 21.64 -1.77
C ASN A 205 -36.38 23.08 -1.20
N ALA A 206 -35.46 23.37 -0.28
CA ALA A 206 -35.34 24.70 0.30
C ALA A 206 -33.95 25.30 0.04
N TRP A 207 -33.92 26.50 -0.55
CA TRP A 207 -32.71 27.29 -0.64
C TRP A 207 -32.18 27.65 0.76
N ARG A 208 -30.90 27.40 0.99
CA ARG A 208 -30.18 27.74 2.22
C ARG A 208 -28.82 28.33 1.88
N GLY A 209 -28.35 29.24 2.70
CA GLY A 209 -27.08 29.91 2.56
C GLY A 209 -27.05 31.21 3.36
N PRO A 210 -25.89 31.88 3.37
CA PRO A 210 -24.65 31.52 2.69
C PRO A 210 -23.95 30.30 3.38
N ILE A 211 -23.40 29.40 2.58
CA ILE A 211 -22.59 28.26 3.04
C ILE A 211 -21.20 28.41 2.42
N GLU A 212 -20.20 28.42 3.27
CA GLU A 212 -18.82 28.60 2.84
C GLU A 212 -18.17 27.25 2.42
N SER A 213 -17.38 27.31 1.37
CA SER A 213 -16.47 26.25 0.96
C SER A 213 -15.05 26.81 0.79
N PHE A 214 -14.05 25.96 0.53
CA PHE A 214 -12.72 26.47 0.18
C PHE A 214 -12.70 27.20 -1.19
N ARG A 215 -13.77 27.16 -1.95
CA ARG A 215 -13.88 27.81 -3.27
C ARG A 215 -14.58 29.18 -3.20
N GLY A 216 -15.43 29.41 -2.22
CA GLY A 216 -16.21 30.63 -2.08
C GLY A 216 -17.51 30.40 -1.29
N ILE A 217 -18.49 31.26 -1.57
CA ILE A 217 -19.79 31.30 -0.91
C ILE A 217 -20.85 30.68 -1.80
N HIS A 218 -21.72 29.87 -1.22
CA HIS A 218 -22.75 29.15 -1.95
C HIS A 218 -24.12 29.32 -1.29
N TYR A 219 -25.14 29.34 -2.14
CA TYR A 219 -26.53 29.11 -1.75
C TYR A 219 -26.94 27.79 -2.35
N VAL A 220 -27.46 26.88 -1.56
CA VAL A 220 -27.68 25.48 -1.94
C VAL A 220 -29.15 25.11 -1.77
N ARG A 221 -29.67 24.32 -2.72
CA ARG A 221 -30.97 23.63 -2.62
C ARG A 221 -30.74 22.14 -2.84
N VAL A 222 -31.03 21.33 -1.85
CA VAL A 222 -31.03 19.87 -1.98
C VAL A 222 -32.34 19.47 -2.68
N THR A 223 -32.22 18.79 -3.82
CA THR A 223 -33.38 18.44 -4.67
C THR A 223 -33.85 17.00 -4.43
N ALA A 224 -32.95 16.12 -3.99
CA ALA A 224 -33.29 14.73 -3.65
C ALA A 224 -32.29 14.16 -2.64
N GLU A 225 -32.76 13.24 -1.83
CA GLU A 225 -31.99 12.37 -0.97
C GLU A 225 -32.08 10.94 -1.49
N HIS A 226 -30.97 10.24 -1.49
CA HIS A 226 -30.87 8.88 -2.01
C HIS A 226 -30.28 7.99 -0.92
N GLU A 227 -31.07 7.03 -0.51
CA GLU A 227 -30.65 5.98 0.42
C GLU A 227 -29.60 5.05 -0.25
N PRO A 228 -28.86 4.32 0.56
CA PRO A 228 -27.98 3.28 0.06
C PRO A 228 -28.75 2.26 -0.80
N GLU A 229 -28.33 2.05 -2.02
CA GLU A 229 -28.88 1.08 -2.94
C GLU A 229 -27.87 -0.04 -3.19
N LEU A 230 -28.34 -1.27 -3.34
CA LEU A 230 -27.51 -2.36 -3.78
C LEU A 230 -27.55 -2.41 -5.32
N PRO A 231 -26.43 -2.13 -6.02
CA PRO A 231 -26.42 -2.18 -7.48
C PRO A 231 -26.71 -3.61 -7.97
N PRO A 232 -27.48 -3.80 -9.06
CA PRO A 232 -27.77 -5.12 -9.60
C PRO A 232 -26.49 -5.91 -9.93
N PHE A 233 -26.52 -7.22 -9.73
CA PHE A 233 -25.40 -8.13 -9.99
C PHE A 233 -24.80 -7.93 -11.39
N GLU A 234 -25.65 -7.76 -12.40
CA GLU A 234 -25.27 -7.61 -13.80
C GLU A 234 -24.37 -6.39 -14.05
N GLN A 235 -24.58 -5.30 -13.29
CA GLN A 235 -23.77 -4.09 -13.36
C GLN A 235 -22.46 -4.21 -12.60
N MET A 236 -22.37 -5.16 -11.68
CA MET A 236 -21.22 -5.31 -10.78
C MET A 236 -20.24 -6.41 -11.19
N GLN A 237 -20.53 -7.22 -12.20
CA GLN A 237 -19.74 -8.42 -12.50
C GLN A 237 -18.23 -8.17 -12.62
N SER A 238 -17.82 -7.11 -13.31
CA SER A 238 -16.40 -6.76 -13.45
C SER A 238 -15.76 -6.39 -12.12
N PHE A 239 -16.46 -5.59 -11.31
CA PHE A 239 -16.02 -5.21 -9.96
C PHE A 239 -15.95 -6.44 -9.04
N LEU A 240 -16.99 -7.26 -9.02
CA LEU A 240 -17.08 -8.48 -8.21
C LEU A 240 -15.95 -9.45 -8.52
N ARG A 241 -15.58 -9.60 -9.81
CA ARG A 241 -14.46 -10.43 -10.24
C ARG A 241 -13.15 -9.95 -9.62
N THR A 242 -12.87 -8.66 -9.72
CA THR A 242 -11.66 -8.05 -9.13
C THR A 242 -11.65 -8.20 -7.62
N ASP A 243 -12.75 -7.91 -6.95
CA ASP A 243 -12.87 -8.01 -5.49
C ASP A 243 -12.76 -9.46 -4.99
N TYR A 244 -13.32 -10.42 -5.75
CA TYR A 244 -13.18 -11.85 -5.50
C TYR A 244 -11.71 -12.27 -5.50
N PHE A 245 -10.95 -11.93 -6.55
CA PHE A 245 -9.52 -12.24 -6.61
C PHE A 245 -8.74 -11.62 -5.46
N LEU A 246 -9.00 -10.36 -5.14
CA LEU A 246 -8.34 -9.67 -4.04
C LEU A 246 -8.63 -10.33 -2.68
N LYS A 247 -9.90 -10.68 -2.40
CA LYS A 247 -10.29 -11.31 -1.15
C LYS A 247 -9.78 -12.75 -1.04
N LYS A 248 -9.92 -13.55 -2.11
CA LYS A 248 -9.45 -14.94 -2.11
C LYS A 248 -7.93 -15.01 -2.04
N GLY A 249 -7.21 -14.15 -2.77
CA GLY A 249 -5.75 -14.07 -2.69
C GLY A 249 -5.27 -13.66 -1.30
N ARG A 250 -5.93 -12.69 -0.67
CA ARG A 250 -5.62 -12.30 0.72
C ARG A 250 -5.89 -13.43 1.71
N GLN A 251 -7.02 -14.14 1.56
CA GLN A 251 -7.37 -15.26 2.43
C GLN A 251 -6.34 -16.38 2.30
N SER A 252 -5.98 -16.77 1.07
CA SER A 252 -4.93 -17.76 0.82
C SER A 252 -3.59 -17.40 1.48
N GLN A 253 -3.20 -16.10 1.42
CA GLN A 253 -1.98 -15.66 2.10
C GLN A 253 -2.09 -15.76 3.63
N ILE A 254 -3.25 -15.43 4.20
CA ILE A 254 -3.48 -15.54 5.65
C ILE A 254 -3.39 -17.00 6.06
N ASP A 255 -4.09 -17.89 5.38
CA ASP A 255 -4.12 -19.32 5.68
C ASP A 255 -2.70 -19.91 5.67
N LYS A 256 -1.89 -19.57 4.66
CA LYS A 256 -0.48 -20.01 4.59
C LYS A 256 0.42 -19.41 5.66
N ILE A 257 0.18 -18.17 6.07
CA ILE A 257 0.91 -17.56 7.19
C ILE A 257 0.53 -18.25 8.50
N ASP A 258 -0.72 -18.61 8.67
CA ASP A 258 -1.19 -19.33 9.87
C ASP A 258 -0.61 -20.75 9.91
N GLU A 259 -0.52 -21.46 8.78
CA GLU A 259 0.21 -22.74 8.69
C GLU A 259 1.69 -22.58 9.08
N LEU A 260 2.37 -21.53 8.58
CA LEU A 260 3.75 -21.25 8.94
C LEU A 260 3.90 -20.91 10.44
N ARG A 261 2.90 -20.28 11.02
CA ARG A 261 2.89 -19.86 12.43
C ARG A 261 3.00 -21.03 13.39
N GLU A 262 2.49 -22.19 12.99
CA GLU A 262 2.58 -23.44 13.80
C GLU A 262 4.03 -23.88 14.06
N ASN A 263 4.99 -23.42 13.23
CA ASN A 263 6.40 -23.73 13.39
C ASN A 263 7.14 -22.79 14.35
N TYR A 264 6.43 -21.84 14.99
CA TYR A 264 7.05 -20.81 15.84
C TYR A 264 6.39 -20.76 17.22
N GLU A 265 7.20 -20.75 18.27
CA GLU A 265 6.76 -20.32 19.59
C GLU A 265 6.76 -18.80 19.65
N ILE A 266 5.61 -18.20 19.97
CA ILE A 266 5.44 -16.74 19.98
C ILE A 266 5.29 -16.27 21.43
N ILE A 267 6.29 -15.57 21.92
CA ILE A 267 6.28 -14.96 23.25
C ILE A 267 6.11 -13.45 23.06
N VAL A 268 5.08 -12.87 23.66
CA VAL A 268 4.85 -11.43 23.70
C VAL A 268 5.18 -10.93 25.11
N GLU A 269 6.30 -10.24 25.24
CA GLU A 269 6.67 -9.61 26.51
C GLU A 269 5.96 -8.25 26.62
N GLY A 270 5.29 -8.02 27.74
CA GLY A 270 4.72 -6.71 28.06
C GLY A 270 3.21 -6.55 27.86
N ASN A 271 2.42 -7.63 27.92
CA ASN A 271 0.96 -7.55 28.11
C ASN A 271 0.59 -7.84 29.55
#